data_24aa81988b2807cdc9bcd2644afc1dff
#
_entry.id   24aa81988b2807cdc9bcd2644afc1dff
#
_cell.length_a   1.000
_cell.length_b   1.000
_cell.length_c   1.000
_cell.angle_alpha   90.00
_cell.angle_beta   90.00
_cell.angle_gamma   90.00
#
_symmetry.space_group_name_H-M   'P 1'
#
loop_
_entity.id
_entity.type
_entity.pdbx_description
1 polymer ?
#
loop_
_entity_poly.entity_id
_entity_poly.type
_entity_poly.pdbx_seq_one_letter_code
_entity_poly.pdbx_strand_id
1 'polypeptide(L)'
;MPDTATSTSSARPVRRLGRTVNVIIQISLFVAAVVAANYLSCTNHKRYDLTEKRNFSLSDFSEKFLKGKMLQEHQSPVQAIVVMRRTSPHYSRVYHLLDEYQRIAGDAIKLEFIDPLRQTDRTLELEAIYGIKYSEDMIIIDGLVNEETTNSDDQASQTSTSIPGAGDSKADVANQAAQKNSGHLRVVRVSDLYLQDDNQTIVAWQDEDVITSNFISAIEGSPRKIYLAADKMNIQEEDGEPAWIVLTRMLLQQNIELRPIRLADIDAIPEDAEGLALIGPAYDLNERELKILTEYWDRQQSALLITLDPTAQLDNLRIFLRSYGITARNDRIITVKNGQTLSNVQSIFSRGAEINSSLGGKSTVFEGVSCSLEVRE
;
A
#
# COMPACT_ATOMS: atom_id res chain seq x y z
N MET A 1 -103.48 -35.47 -0.22
CA MET A 1 -102.98 -34.13 -0.57
C MET A 1 -101.81 -33.86 0.41
N PRO A 2 -100.62 -33.85 -0.06
CA PRO A 2 -99.49 -33.44 0.81
C PRO A 2 -98.87 -32.21 0.30
N ASP A 3 -98.49 -31.30 1.19
CA ASP A 3 -97.81 -30.07 0.99
C ASP A 3 -96.32 -30.32 0.79
N THR A 4 -95.79 -29.71 -0.31
CA THR A 4 -94.38 -29.65 -0.63
C THR A 4 -93.75 -28.39 0.00
N ALA A 5 -92.97 -28.60 1.04
CA ALA A 5 -92.16 -27.55 1.61
C ALA A 5 -90.82 -27.39 0.81
N THR A 6 -90.65 -26.31 0.09
CA THR A 6 -89.40 -25.90 -0.55
C THR A 6 -88.44 -25.29 0.47
N SER A 7 -87.35 -26.01 0.78
CA SER A 7 -86.28 -25.42 1.55
C SER A 7 -85.36 -24.61 0.66
N THR A 8 -85.36 -23.32 0.82
CA THR A 8 -84.34 -22.39 0.24
C THR A 8 -83.04 -22.48 1.03
N SER A 9 -82.01 -23.08 0.40
CA SER A 9 -80.68 -23.09 0.90
C SER A 9 -80.06 -21.70 0.71
N SER A 10 -79.89 -20.92 1.78
CA SER A 10 -79.15 -19.66 1.78
C SER A 10 -77.67 -19.97 1.69
N ALA A 11 -77.08 -19.75 0.54
CA ALA A 11 -75.65 -19.85 0.31
C ALA A 11 -74.88 -18.83 1.16
N ARG A 12 -73.96 -19.27 1.94
CA ARG A 12 -73.08 -18.44 2.81
C ARG A 12 -72.01 -17.72 2.01
N PRO A 13 -72.08 -16.41 1.75
CA PRO A 13 -71.06 -15.63 1.00
C PRO A 13 -69.80 -15.34 1.82
N VAL A 14 -69.85 -15.48 3.17
CA VAL A 14 -68.80 -15.07 4.10
C VAL A 14 -67.48 -15.91 3.97
N ARG A 15 -67.58 -17.17 3.59
CA ARG A 15 -66.37 -18.02 3.44
C ARG A 15 -65.50 -17.70 2.21
N ARG A 16 -66.07 -17.11 1.18
CA ARG A 16 -65.30 -16.74 -0.03
C ARG A 16 -64.53 -15.45 0.21
N LEU A 17 -65.10 -14.48 0.92
CA LEU A 17 -64.44 -13.19 1.24
C LEU A 17 -63.20 -13.41 2.09
N GLY A 18 -63.27 -14.28 3.12
CA GLY A 18 -62.09 -14.59 3.98
C GLY A 18 -60.95 -15.27 3.22
N ARG A 19 -61.23 -16.11 2.23
CA ARG A 19 -60.20 -16.71 1.38
C ARG A 19 -59.54 -15.69 0.48
N THR A 20 -60.29 -14.78 -0.11
CA THR A 20 -59.73 -13.72 -0.99
C THR A 20 -58.89 -12.76 -0.20
N VAL A 21 -59.33 -12.33 0.97
CA VAL A 21 -58.53 -11.47 1.87
C VAL A 21 -57.24 -12.16 2.29
N ASN A 22 -57.26 -13.45 2.65
CA ASN A 22 -56.05 -14.18 3.00
C ASN A 22 -55.06 -14.31 1.85
N VAL A 23 -55.53 -14.53 0.61
CA VAL A 23 -54.67 -14.57 -0.59
C VAL A 23 -54.05 -13.20 -0.86
N ILE A 24 -54.81 -12.11 -0.70
CA ILE A 24 -54.27 -10.76 -0.88
C ILE A 24 -53.20 -10.46 0.16
N ILE A 25 -53.38 -10.82 1.44
CA ILE A 25 -52.40 -10.67 2.50
C ILE A 25 -51.13 -11.47 2.17
N GLN A 26 -51.26 -12.72 1.72
CA GLN A 26 -50.13 -13.60 1.38
C GLN A 26 -49.33 -12.97 0.18
N ILE A 27 -50.01 -12.49 -0.84
CA ILE A 27 -49.36 -11.83 -1.99
C ILE A 27 -48.64 -10.55 -1.54
N SER A 28 -49.27 -9.73 -0.70
CA SER A 28 -48.68 -8.50 -0.17
C SER A 28 -47.44 -8.81 0.70
N LEU A 29 -47.52 -9.83 1.53
CA LEU A 29 -46.37 -10.28 2.37
C LEU A 29 -45.22 -10.84 1.52
N PHE A 30 -45.55 -11.58 0.46
CA PHE A 30 -44.56 -12.09 -0.48
C PHE A 30 -43.86 -10.94 -1.23
N VAL A 31 -44.60 -9.97 -1.73
CA VAL A 31 -44.05 -8.77 -2.39
C VAL A 31 -43.16 -7.99 -1.42
N ALA A 32 -43.63 -7.76 -0.18
CA ALA A 32 -42.83 -7.09 0.84
C ALA A 32 -41.51 -7.85 1.16
N ALA A 33 -41.58 -9.18 1.24
CA ALA A 33 -40.39 -10.02 1.46
C ALA A 33 -39.40 -9.93 0.29
N VAL A 34 -39.90 -9.93 -0.96
CA VAL A 34 -39.05 -9.77 -2.15
C VAL A 34 -38.37 -8.38 -2.18
N VAL A 35 -39.14 -7.33 -1.88
CA VAL A 35 -38.60 -5.97 -1.79
C VAL A 35 -37.55 -5.84 -0.69
N ALA A 36 -37.84 -6.41 0.50
CA ALA A 36 -36.90 -6.42 1.61
C ALA A 36 -35.61 -7.22 1.29
N ALA A 37 -35.76 -8.39 0.66
CA ALA A 37 -34.61 -9.19 0.22
C ALA A 37 -33.78 -8.47 -0.83
N ASN A 38 -34.41 -7.81 -1.79
CA ASN A 38 -33.72 -7.01 -2.78
C ASN A 38 -33.02 -5.81 -2.16
N TYR A 39 -33.67 -5.11 -1.24
CA TYR A 39 -33.06 -4.00 -0.50
C TYR A 39 -31.84 -4.46 0.32
N LEU A 40 -31.96 -5.55 1.06
CA LEU A 40 -30.85 -6.13 1.82
C LEU A 40 -29.69 -6.60 0.91
N SER A 41 -30.02 -7.16 -0.25
CA SER A 41 -29.02 -7.58 -1.24
C SER A 41 -28.27 -6.39 -1.83
N CYS A 42 -28.96 -5.26 -2.09
CA CYS A 42 -28.32 -4.05 -2.59
C CYS A 42 -27.46 -3.32 -1.55
N THR A 43 -27.86 -3.35 -0.27
CA THR A 43 -27.13 -2.65 0.81
C THR A 43 -26.00 -3.47 1.43
N ASN A 44 -26.12 -4.80 1.44
CA ASN A 44 -25.14 -5.71 2.08
C ASN A 44 -24.46 -6.66 1.08
N HIS A 45 -24.27 -6.24 -0.17
CA HIS A 45 -23.60 -7.10 -1.14
C HIS A 45 -22.13 -7.28 -0.77
N LYS A 46 -21.73 -8.51 -0.50
CA LYS A 46 -20.32 -8.90 -0.41
C LYS A 46 -19.87 -9.37 -1.80
N ARG A 47 -18.87 -8.70 -2.35
CA ARG A 47 -18.21 -9.20 -3.56
C ARG A 47 -17.29 -10.34 -3.16
N TYR A 48 -17.47 -11.48 -3.80
CA TYR A 48 -16.55 -12.61 -3.70
C TYR A 48 -15.82 -12.73 -5.04
N ASP A 49 -14.50 -12.62 -4.99
CA ASP A 49 -13.68 -12.91 -6.16
C ASP A 49 -13.61 -14.43 -6.35
N LEU A 50 -14.28 -14.91 -7.40
CA LEU A 50 -14.33 -16.32 -7.78
C LEU A 50 -13.20 -16.71 -8.74
N THR A 51 -12.29 -15.79 -9.03
CA THR A 51 -11.13 -16.10 -9.88
C THR A 51 -10.11 -16.93 -9.11
N GLU A 52 -9.51 -17.91 -9.77
CA GLU A 52 -8.54 -18.84 -9.16
C GLU A 52 -7.33 -18.11 -8.55
N LYS A 53 -6.96 -16.95 -9.10
CA LYS A 53 -5.83 -16.09 -8.66
C LYS A 53 -6.25 -14.84 -7.89
N ARG A 54 -7.53 -14.68 -7.55
CA ARG A 54 -8.07 -13.47 -6.88
C ARG A 54 -7.67 -12.16 -7.55
N ASN A 55 -7.73 -12.11 -8.87
CA ASN A 55 -7.25 -10.97 -9.68
C ASN A 55 -8.07 -9.69 -9.52
N PHE A 56 -9.21 -9.74 -8.85
CA PHE A 56 -10.13 -8.62 -8.62
C PHE A 56 -10.32 -8.27 -7.14
N SER A 57 -9.51 -8.84 -6.24
CA SER A 57 -9.45 -8.48 -4.83
C SER A 57 -8.09 -7.91 -4.50
N LEU A 58 -8.06 -6.89 -3.65
CA LEU A 58 -6.81 -6.33 -3.16
C LEU A 58 -6.06 -7.35 -2.27
N SER A 59 -4.76 -7.19 -2.19
CA SER A 59 -3.92 -7.96 -1.27
C SER A 59 -4.28 -7.64 0.19
N ASP A 60 -3.99 -8.58 1.09
CA ASP A 60 -4.18 -8.38 2.53
C ASP A 60 -3.40 -7.15 3.05
N PHE A 61 -2.29 -6.81 2.41
CA PHE A 61 -1.47 -5.64 2.75
C PHE A 61 -2.20 -4.34 2.42
N SER A 62 -2.67 -4.19 1.18
CA SER A 62 -3.40 -3.00 0.73
C SER A 62 -4.72 -2.83 1.50
N GLU A 63 -5.43 -3.93 1.75
CA GLU A 63 -6.67 -3.89 2.51
C GLU A 63 -6.44 -3.45 3.97
N LYS A 64 -5.38 -3.94 4.62
CA LYS A 64 -4.99 -3.50 5.96
C LYS A 64 -4.58 -2.03 6.00
N PHE A 65 -3.85 -1.56 4.99
CA PHE A 65 -3.49 -0.15 4.88
C PHE A 65 -4.74 0.73 4.74
N LEU A 66 -5.65 0.39 3.82
CA LEU A 66 -6.86 1.18 3.54
C LEU A 66 -7.83 1.25 4.73
N LYS A 67 -7.87 0.20 5.56
CA LYS A 67 -8.66 0.15 6.80
C LYS A 67 -7.86 0.58 8.03
N GLY A 68 -6.56 0.78 7.88
CA GLY A 68 -5.62 1.06 8.95
C GLY A 68 -5.74 2.49 9.49
N LYS A 69 -5.30 2.67 10.72
CA LYS A 69 -5.31 3.97 11.41
C LYS A 69 -4.51 5.03 10.66
N MET A 70 -3.41 4.67 10.02
CA MET A 70 -2.55 5.58 9.28
C MET A 70 -3.35 6.41 8.25
N LEU A 71 -4.24 5.76 7.49
CA LEU A 71 -5.08 6.44 6.50
C LEU A 71 -6.35 7.01 7.14
N GLN A 72 -7.03 6.23 8.02
CA GLN A 72 -8.35 6.59 8.55
C GLN A 72 -8.30 7.74 9.57
N GLU A 73 -7.20 7.89 10.29
CA GLU A 73 -6.99 8.96 11.29
C GLU A 73 -6.13 10.11 10.71
N HIS A 74 -5.84 10.09 9.40
CA HIS A 74 -5.09 11.16 8.74
C HIS A 74 -5.88 12.46 8.76
N GLN A 75 -5.19 13.60 8.95
CA GLN A 75 -5.80 14.91 9.18
C GLN A 75 -6.69 15.40 8.03
N SER A 76 -6.36 15.01 6.80
CA SER A 76 -7.11 15.38 5.60
C SER A 76 -7.25 14.15 4.67
N PRO A 77 -8.34 14.06 3.88
CA PRO A 77 -8.44 13.02 2.88
C PRO A 77 -7.28 13.09 1.88
N VAL A 78 -6.68 11.94 1.57
CA VAL A 78 -5.64 11.86 0.55
C VAL A 78 -6.29 12.01 -0.84
N GLN A 79 -5.80 12.94 -1.63
CA GLN A 79 -6.31 13.16 -2.97
C GLN A 79 -5.50 12.34 -3.98
N ALA A 80 -6.18 11.56 -4.82
CA ALA A 80 -5.58 10.88 -5.96
C ALA A 80 -6.21 11.37 -7.26
N ILE A 81 -5.41 12.03 -8.09
CA ILE A 81 -5.84 12.64 -9.35
C ILE A 81 -5.24 11.81 -10.48
N VAL A 82 -6.09 11.16 -11.25
CA VAL A 82 -5.70 10.35 -12.40
C VAL A 82 -5.78 11.19 -13.66
N VAL A 83 -4.63 11.60 -14.17
CA VAL A 83 -4.53 12.34 -15.44
C VAL A 83 -4.22 11.33 -16.54
N MET A 84 -5.25 10.87 -17.24
CA MET A 84 -5.15 9.76 -18.16
C MET A 84 -6.17 9.85 -19.28
N ARG A 85 -5.73 9.56 -20.50
CA ARG A 85 -6.64 9.49 -21.66
C ARG A 85 -7.59 8.32 -21.51
N ARG A 86 -8.88 8.55 -21.72
CA ARG A 86 -9.90 7.46 -21.71
C ARG A 86 -9.67 6.39 -22.77
N THR A 87 -8.91 6.73 -23.82
CA THR A 87 -8.52 5.80 -24.89
C THR A 87 -7.28 4.97 -24.56
N SER A 88 -6.63 5.25 -23.43
CA SER A 88 -5.46 4.49 -22.98
C SER A 88 -5.84 3.01 -22.72
N PRO A 89 -5.04 2.04 -23.17
CA PRO A 89 -5.33 0.62 -22.98
C PRO A 89 -5.36 0.22 -21.50
N HIS A 90 -4.75 1.01 -20.63
CA HIS A 90 -4.65 0.75 -19.20
C HIS A 90 -5.71 1.47 -18.37
N TYR A 91 -6.53 2.36 -18.99
CA TYR A 91 -7.52 3.17 -18.30
C TYR A 91 -8.48 2.34 -17.45
N SER A 92 -9.08 1.30 -18.04
CA SER A 92 -10.05 0.46 -17.32
C SER A 92 -9.44 -0.21 -16.09
N ARG A 93 -8.20 -0.68 -16.17
CA ARG A 93 -7.51 -1.34 -15.07
C ARG A 93 -7.23 -0.37 -13.91
N VAL A 94 -6.65 0.80 -14.22
CA VAL A 94 -6.35 1.85 -13.23
C VAL A 94 -7.65 2.34 -12.59
N TYR A 95 -8.69 2.55 -13.39
CA TYR A 95 -10.00 2.97 -12.90
C TYR A 95 -10.56 1.98 -11.88
N HIS A 96 -10.63 0.70 -12.23
CA HIS A 96 -11.21 -0.31 -11.33
C HIS A 96 -10.39 -0.51 -10.07
N LEU A 97 -9.06 -0.43 -10.16
CA LEU A 97 -8.20 -0.54 -9.00
C LEU A 97 -8.43 0.61 -8.01
N LEU A 98 -8.39 1.84 -8.48
CA LEU A 98 -8.59 3.02 -7.64
C LEU A 98 -10.03 3.16 -7.12
N ASP A 99 -11.02 2.77 -7.91
CA ASP A 99 -12.43 2.68 -7.46
C ASP A 99 -12.56 1.71 -6.27
N GLU A 100 -11.86 0.58 -6.32
CA GLU A 100 -11.83 -0.38 -5.21
C GLU A 100 -11.12 0.20 -3.98
N TYR A 101 -10.03 0.96 -4.17
CA TYR A 101 -9.36 1.69 -3.08
C TYR A 101 -10.31 2.68 -2.40
N GLN A 102 -11.00 3.52 -3.17
CA GLN A 102 -11.96 4.47 -2.64
C GLN A 102 -13.12 3.77 -1.93
N ARG A 103 -13.61 2.67 -2.49
CA ARG A 103 -14.70 1.88 -1.90
C ARG A 103 -14.34 1.33 -0.52
N ILE A 104 -13.09 0.90 -0.32
CA ILE A 104 -12.62 0.34 0.95
C ILE A 104 -12.23 1.45 1.93
N ALA A 105 -11.54 2.48 1.46
CA ALA A 105 -11.10 3.60 2.28
C ALA A 105 -12.20 4.59 2.64
N GLY A 106 -13.31 4.61 1.88
CA GLY A 106 -14.40 5.58 2.07
C GLY A 106 -13.94 7.01 1.82
N ASP A 107 -14.31 7.90 2.71
CA ASP A 107 -14.00 9.35 2.61
C ASP A 107 -12.52 9.69 2.85
N ALA A 108 -11.70 8.72 3.28
CA ALA A 108 -10.28 8.94 3.51
C ALA A 108 -9.48 9.10 2.20
N ILE A 109 -10.03 8.67 1.06
CA ILE A 109 -9.45 8.87 -0.27
C ILE A 109 -10.45 9.59 -1.16
N LYS A 110 -10.02 10.69 -1.78
CA LYS A 110 -10.77 11.40 -2.83
C LYS A 110 -10.14 11.11 -4.18
N LEU A 111 -10.95 10.61 -5.13
CA LEU A 111 -10.50 10.33 -6.49
C LEU A 111 -11.05 11.36 -7.47
N GLU A 112 -10.18 11.83 -8.37
CA GLU A 112 -10.53 12.66 -9.50
C GLU A 112 -9.94 12.05 -10.78
N PHE A 113 -10.79 11.85 -11.83
CA PHE A 113 -10.32 11.33 -13.12
C PHE A 113 -10.42 12.43 -14.18
N ILE A 114 -9.30 12.77 -14.78
CA ILE A 114 -9.15 13.86 -15.75
C ILE A 114 -8.65 13.28 -17.07
N ASP A 115 -9.41 13.52 -18.13
CA ASP A 115 -8.97 13.27 -19.50
C ASP A 115 -8.29 14.55 -20.04
N PRO A 116 -6.96 14.58 -20.21
CA PRO A 116 -6.22 15.78 -20.58
C PRO A 116 -6.61 16.33 -21.95
N LEU A 117 -7.16 15.48 -22.83
CA LEU A 117 -7.63 15.93 -24.15
C LEU A 117 -9.02 16.58 -24.10
N ARG A 118 -9.83 16.24 -23.10
CA ARG A 118 -11.22 16.73 -22.95
C ARG A 118 -11.33 17.83 -21.90
N GLN A 119 -10.47 17.82 -20.91
CA GLN A 119 -10.48 18.73 -19.75
C GLN A 119 -9.15 19.50 -19.69
N THR A 120 -8.80 20.16 -20.81
CA THR A 120 -7.54 20.89 -20.95
C THR A 120 -7.38 21.98 -19.90
N ASP A 121 -8.44 22.71 -19.57
CA ASP A 121 -8.41 23.79 -18.58
C ASP A 121 -8.05 23.23 -17.20
N ARG A 122 -8.65 22.10 -16.81
CA ARG A 122 -8.34 21.43 -15.54
C ARG A 122 -6.91 20.90 -15.51
N THR A 123 -6.43 20.38 -16.64
CA THR A 123 -5.03 19.91 -16.75
C THR A 123 -4.05 21.07 -16.56
N LEU A 124 -4.30 22.23 -17.18
CA LEU A 124 -3.45 23.43 -17.01
C LEU A 124 -3.51 23.97 -15.57
N GLU A 125 -4.67 23.91 -14.93
CA GLU A 125 -4.82 24.27 -13.51
C GLU A 125 -3.97 23.36 -12.62
N LEU A 126 -3.99 22.04 -12.84
CA LEU A 126 -3.13 21.10 -12.11
C LEU A 126 -1.63 21.36 -12.36
N GLU A 127 -1.26 21.66 -13.60
CA GLU A 127 0.11 22.07 -13.90
C GLU A 127 0.54 23.32 -13.11
N ALA A 128 -0.37 24.28 -12.95
CA ALA A 128 -0.10 25.49 -12.17
C ALA A 128 -0.02 25.20 -10.67
N ILE A 129 -0.88 24.30 -10.13
CA ILE A 129 -0.92 23.96 -8.70
C ILE A 129 0.29 23.12 -8.31
N TYR A 130 0.58 22.06 -9.08
CA TYR A 130 1.58 21.05 -8.70
C TYR A 130 2.93 21.25 -9.40
N GLY A 131 3.03 22.12 -10.40
CA GLY A 131 4.24 22.32 -11.19
C GLY A 131 4.60 21.13 -12.10
N ILE A 132 3.69 20.20 -12.29
CA ILE A 132 3.90 18.94 -13.02
C ILE A 132 3.28 19.08 -14.42
N LYS A 133 4.09 19.00 -15.46
CA LYS A 133 3.60 19.02 -16.84
C LYS A 133 3.11 17.64 -17.27
N TYR A 134 1.93 17.58 -17.86
CA TYR A 134 1.44 16.37 -18.46
C TYR A 134 2.23 16.00 -19.71
N SER A 135 2.97 14.92 -19.66
CA SER A 135 3.70 14.33 -20.80
C SER A 135 3.25 12.90 -21.11
N GLU A 136 2.74 12.21 -20.12
CA GLU A 136 2.29 10.82 -20.18
C GLU A 136 1.18 10.56 -19.16
N ASP A 137 0.47 9.44 -19.31
CA ASP A 137 -0.59 9.04 -18.37
C ASP A 137 0.00 8.85 -16.97
N MET A 138 -0.54 9.54 -15.95
CA MET A 138 0.00 9.57 -14.59
C MET A 138 -1.09 9.65 -13.52
N ILE A 139 -0.72 9.31 -12.30
CA ILE A 139 -1.52 9.45 -11.09
C ILE A 139 -0.76 10.39 -10.15
N ILE A 140 -1.41 11.45 -9.71
CA ILE A 140 -0.89 12.39 -8.72
C ILE A 140 -1.55 12.05 -7.39
N ILE A 141 -0.75 11.78 -6.35
CA ILE A 141 -1.24 11.47 -5.01
C ILE A 141 -0.74 12.59 -4.09
N ASP A 142 -1.67 13.30 -3.46
CA ASP A 142 -1.40 14.39 -2.53
C ASP A 142 -1.94 14.02 -1.14
N GLY A 143 -1.03 13.89 -0.17
CA GLY A 143 -1.36 13.59 1.23
C GLY A 143 -1.78 14.80 2.05
N LEU A 144 -1.50 16.03 1.60
CA LEU A 144 -1.82 17.26 2.31
C LEU A 144 -2.63 18.21 1.42
N VAL A 145 -3.91 17.93 1.24
CA VAL A 145 -4.79 18.85 0.53
C VAL A 145 -5.13 20.03 1.45
N ASN A 146 -4.65 21.22 1.13
CA ASN A 146 -5.16 22.44 1.73
C ASN A 146 -6.56 22.70 1.14
N GLU A 147 -7.61 22.68 1.97
CA GLU A 147 -9.00 22.97 1.55
C GLU A 147 -9.20 24.36 0.91
N GLU A 148 -8.21 25.23 1.02
CA GLU A 148 -8.25 26.58 0.42
C GLU A 148 -8.20 26.59 -1.12
N THR A 149 -7.77 25.49 -1.76
CA THR A 149 -7.64 25.43 -3.23
C THR A 149 -8.90 24.90 -3.93
N THR A 150 -9.86 24.32 -3.21
CA THR A 150 -11.06 23.69 -3.80
C THR A 150 -12.29 24.63 -3.84
N ASN A 151 -12.25 25.81 -3.22
CA ASN A 151 -13.39 26.70 -3.11
C ASN A 151 -13.40 27.88 -4.11
N SER A 152 -12.80 27.73 -5.30
CA SER A 152 -12.77 28.80 -6.31
C SER A 152 -14.04 28.95 -7.15
N ASP A 153 -15.03 28.06 -7.00
CA ASP A 153 -16.20 28.05 -7.92
C ASP A 153 -17.48 28.71 -7.37
N ASP A 154 -17.52 29.21 -6.12
CA ASP A 154 -18.80 29.71 -5.53
C ASP A 154 -18.84 31.17 -5.06
N GLN A 155 -17.87 32.02 -5.44
CA GLN A 155 -18.02 33.47 -5.13
C GLN A 155 -17.57 34.40 -6.25
N ALA A 156 -18.30 34.40 -7.34
CA ALA A 156 -18.34 35.54 -8.25
C ALA A 156 -19.58 36.39 -7.92
N SER A 157 -19.51 37.25 -6.93
CA SER A 157 -20.29 38.49 -6.80
C SER A 157 -20.02 39.17 -5.45
N GLN A 158 -19.15 40.13 -5.39
CA GLN A 158 -19.46 41.49 -4.90
C GLN A 158 -18.20 42.36 -4.85
N THR A 159 -18.31 43.39 -5.61
CA THR A 159 -17.56 44.62 -5.76
C THR A 159 -17.08 45.24 -4.45
N SER A 160 -15.80 45.64 -4.38
CA SER A 160 -15.46 47.04 -4.07
C SER A 160 -13.95 47.30 -4.17
N THR A 161 -13.66 48.20 -5.02
CA THR A 161 -12.59 49.16 -5.26
C THR A 161 -11.63 49.41 -4.09
N SER A 162 -10.32 49.17 -4.30
CA SER A 162 -9.22 50.12 -3.97
C SER A 162 -7.91 49.64 -4.57
N ILE A 163 -7.24 50.52 -5.31
CA ILE A 163 -5.92 50.46 -5.98
C ILE A 163 -4.96 51.31 -5.13
N PRO A 164 -3.62 51.24 -5.21
CA PRO A 164 -2.68 50.24 -5.72
C PRO A 164 -1.47 49.98 -4.79
N GLY A 165 -0.73 48.95 -5.06
CA GLY A 165 0.66 48.84 -4.64
C GLY A 165 1.21 47.41 -4.56
N ALA A 166 2.16 47.14 -5.46
CA ALA A 166 3.14 46.05 -5.46
C ALA A 166 2.60 44.61 -5.65
N GLY A 167 2.98 44.07 -6.78
CA GLY A 167 2.69 42.72 -7.22
C GLY A 167 3.42 41.71 -6.37
N ASP A 168 2.62 40.90 -5.69
CA ASP A 168 3.00 39.52 -5.37
C ASP A 168 2.12 38.64 -6.24
N SER A 169 2.76 38.04 -7.22
CA SER A 169 2.08 37.24 -8.23
C SER A 169 1.50 35.98 -7.60
N LYS A 170 0.27 35.60 -8.01
CA LYS A 170 -0.32 34.30 -7.66
C LYS A 170 0.63 33.12 -7.92
N ALA A 171 1.63 33.28 -8.79
CA ALA A 171 2.68 32.33 -9.07
C ALA A 171 3.62 32.10 -7.87
N ASP A 172 3.90 33.13 -7.05
CA ASP A 172 4.80 33.00 -5.91
C ASP A 172 4.11 32.29 -4.73
N VAL A 173 2.81 32.45 -4.57
CA VAL A 173 2.01 31.75 -3.55
C VAL A 173 1.84 30.27 -3.95
N ALA A 174 1.60 29.98 -5.24
CA ALA A 174 1.51 28.61 -5.76
C ALA A 174 2.86 27.88 -5.65
N ASN A 175 3.97 28.56 -5.95
CA ASN A 175 5.32 27.99 -5.80
C ASN A 175 5.70 27.74 -4.33
N GLN A 176 5.27 28.59 -3.41
CA GLN A 176 5.47 28.39 -1.98
C GLN A 176 4.60 27.23 -1.43
N ALA A 177 3.37 27.08 -1.91
CA ALA A 177 2.50 25.96 -1.56
C ALA A 177 3.03 24.63 -2.12
N ALA A 178 3.49 24.62 -3.38
CA ALA A 178 4.11 23.45 -4.00
C ALA A 178 5.41 23.03 -3.29
N GLN A 179 6.25 23.99 -2.86
CA GLN A 179 7.45 23.70 -2.08
C GLN A 179 7.12 23.17 -0.67
N LYS A 180 6.05 23.66 -0.04
CA LYS A 180 5.63 23.23 1.29
C LYS A 180 5.05 21.81 1.30
N ASN A 181 4.42 21.40 0.20
CA ASN A 181 3.78 20.07 0.06
C ASN A 181 4.69 19.04 -0.66
N SER A 182 5.91 19.41 -1.06
CA SER A 182 6.80 18.55 -1.85
C SER A 182 7.10 17.19 -1.19
N GLY A 183 7.08 17.12 0.15
CA GLY A 183 7.28 15.89 0.90
C GLY A 183 6.09 14.92 0.85
N HIS A 184 4.88 15.41 0.62
CA HIS A 184 3.64 14.62 0.63
C HIS A 184 3.01 14.44 -0.75
N LEU A 185 3.67 14.93 -1.79
CA LEU A 185 3.25 14.81 -3.18
C LEU A 185 3.97 13.64 -3.85
N ARG A 186 3.23 12.76 -4.50
CA ARG A 186 3.77 11.64 -5.29
C ARG A 186 3.20 11.64 -6.67
N VAL A 187 4.03 11.34 -7.65
CA VAL A 187 3.65 11.20 -9.05
C VAL A 187 4.01 9.79 -9.51
N VAL A 188 3.01 9.03 -9.85
CA VAL A 188 3.14 7.66 -10.36
C VAL A 188 2.84 7.68 -11.84
N ARG A 189 3.78 7.27 -12.66
CA ARG A 189 3.53 7.09 -14.10
C ARG A 189 2.82 5.77 -14.33
N VAL A 190 1.95 5.72 -15.30
CA VAL A 190 1.26 4.47 -15.63
C VAL A 190 2.24 3.40 -16.15
N SER A 191 3.35 3.82 -16.75
CA SER A 191 4.48 2.93 -17.10
C SER A 191 5.12 2.22 -15.91
N ASP A 192 5.05 2.81 -14.72
CA ASP A 192 5.63 2.23 -13.50
C ASP A 192 4.73 1.14 -12.88
N LEU A 193 3.49 0.98 -13.36
CA LEU A 193 2.52 0.03 -12.84
C LEU A 193 2.70 -1.40 -13.36
N TYR A 194 3.60 -1.60 -14.32
CA TYR A 194 3.82 -2.91 -14.93
C TYR A 194 5.29 -3.11 -15.35
N LEU A 195 5.68 -4.37 -15.44
CA LEU A 195 6.98 -4.77 -15.97
C LEU A 195 6.82 -5.24 -17.41
N GLN A 196 7.72 -4.81 -18.28
CA GLN A 196 7.79 -5.24 -19.68
C GLN A 196 9.06 -6.02 -19.96
N ASP A 197 8.97 -6.95 -20.89
CA ASP A 197 10.13 -7.62 -21.48
C ASP A 197 10.77 -6.76 -22.60
N ASP A 198 11.86 -7.25 -23.17
CA ASP A 198 12.58 -6.57 -24.27
C ASP A 198 11.71 -6.36 -25.52
N ASN A 199 10.60 -7.08 -25.65
CA ASN A 199 9.63 -6.96 -26.74
C ASN A 199 8.46 -6.02 -26.41
N GLN A 200 8.53 -5.25 -25.32
CA GLN A 200 7.47 -4.38 -24.81
C GLN A 200 6.17 -5.11 -24.42
N THR A 201 6.27 -6.43 -24.17
CA THR A 201 5.13 -7.20 -23.66
C THR A 201 5.06 -7.11 -22.14
N ILE A 202 3.87 -6.83 -21.60
CA ILE A 202 3.68 -6.78 -20.15
C ILE A 202 3.80 -8.21 -19.59
N VAL A 203 4.83 -8.45 -18.80
CA VAL A 203 5.10 -9.73 -18.13
C VAL A 203 4.50 -9.81 -16.74
N ALA A 204 4.39 -8.67 -16.04
CA ALA A 204 3.79 -8.60 -14.70
C ALA A 204 3.17 -7.24 -14.43
N TRP A 205 2.10 -7.23 -13.63
CA TRP A 205 1.52 -6.02 -13.06
C TRP A 205 1.97 -5.88 -11.61
N GLN A 206 2.38 -4.68 -11.25
CA GLN A 206 2.76 -4.26 -9.89
C GLN A 206 1.96 -3.03 -9.44
N ASP A 207 0.83 -2.78 -10.10
CA ASP A 207 0.00 -1.59 -9.94
C ASP A 207 -0.46 -1.41 -8.49
N GLU A 208 -0.91 -2.47 -7.84
CA GLU A 208 -1.35 -2.43 -6.45
C GLU A 208 -0.20 -2.05 -5.49
N ASP A 209 0.95 -2.71 -5.63
CA ASP A 209 2.10 -2.46 -4.76
C ASP A 209 2.63 -1.03 -4.93
N VAL A 210 2.74 -0.56 -6.18
CA VAL A 210 3.20 0.80 -6.50
C VAL A 210 2.22 1.84 -5.97
N ILE A 211 0.91 1.66 -6.19
CA ILE A 211 -0.09 2.62 -5.74
C ILE A 211 -0.16 2.66 -4.21
N THR A 212 -0.22 1.51 -3.53
CA THR A 212 -0.27 1.45 -2.06
C THR A 212 0.95 2.11 -1.43
N SER A 213 2.16 1.82 -1.93
CA SER A 213 3.40 2.41 -1.41
C SER A 213 3.46 3.92 -1.62
N ASN A 214 2.93 4.43 -2.75
CA ASN A 214 2.87 5.86 -2.98
C ASN A 214 1.80 6.57 -2.11
N PHE A 215 0.68 5.92 -1.78
CA PHE A 215 -0.24 6.44 -0.76
C PHE A 215 0.43 6.53 0.61
N ILE A 216 1.13 5.48 1.04
CA ILE A 216 1.90 5.48 2.30
C ILE A 216 2.92 6.61 2.29
N SER A 217 3.69 6.73 1.21
CA SER A 217 4.68 7.79 1.02
C SER A 217 4.09 9.20 1.06
N ALA A 218 2.89 9.39 0.50
CA ALA A 218 2.21 10.69 0.52
C ALA A 218 1.72 11.05 1.94
N ILE A 219 1.31 10.07 2.73
CA ILE A 219 0.89 10.27 4.12
C ILE A 219 2.09 10.53 5.03
N GLU A 220 3.14 9.72 4.93
CA GLU A 220 4.35 9.84 5.77
C GLU A 220 5.21 11.04 5.40
N GLY A 221 5.21 11.46 4.13
CA GLY A 221 5.99 12.56 3.60
C GLY A 221 7.45 12.19 3.38
N SER A 222 8.32 12.44 4.34
CA SER A 222 9.75 12.14 4.19
C SER A 222 10.01 10.64 4.21
N PRO A 223 10.88 10.10 3.34
CA PRO A 223 11.27 8.70 3.39
C PRO A 223 12.00 8.36 4.70
N ARG A 224 11.74 7.16 5.19
CA ARG A 224 12.47 6.59 6.34
C ARG A 224 13.90 6.32 5.92
N LYS A 225 14.86 6.72 6.77
CA LYS A 225 16.27 6.57 6.47
C LYS A 225 16.84 5.33 7.14
N ILE A 226 17.23 4.36 6.32
CA ILE A 226 17.98 3.19 6.77
C ILE A 226 19.42 3.34 6.28
N TYR A 227 20.35 3.26 7.20
CA TYR A 227 21.78 3.32 6.88
C TYR A 227 22.33 1.92 6.63
N LEU A 228 23.14 1.77 5.57
CA LEU A 228 23.79 0.51 5.20
C LEU A 228 25.29 0.59 5.50
N ALA A 229 25.80 -0.32 6.31
CA ALA A 229 27.24 -0.44 6.59
C ALA A 229 27.98 -1.00 5.37
N ALA A 230 28.29 -0.13 4.41
CA ALA A 230 28.84 -0.51 3.11
C ALA A 230 30.27 -1.05 3.20
N ASP A 231 31.07 -0.57 4.17
CA ASP A 231 32.44 -1.02 4.38
C ASP A 231 32.55 -2.42 5.01
N LYS A 232 31.43 -3.01 5.41
CA LYS A 232 31.38 -4.38 5.92
C LYS A 232 30.97 -5.41 4.86
N MET A 233 30.45 -4.97 3.75
CA MET A 233 30.02 -5.84 2.65
C MET A 233 31.19 -6.19 1.72
N ASN A 234 31.14 -7.39 1.16
CA ASN A 234 31.99 -7.72 0.01
C ASN A 234 31.25 -7.32 -1.26
N ILE A 235 31.49 -6.10 -1.73
CA ILE A 235 30.94 -5.62 -2.99
C ILE A 235 31.86 -6.15 -4.10
N GLN A 236 31.59 -7.36 -4.57
CA GLN A 236 32.18 -7.81 -5.83
C GLN A 236 31.33 -7.27 -6.95
N GLU A 237 31.94 -6.59 -7.92
CA GLU A 237 31.33 -6.25 -9.18
C GLU A 237 31.23 -7.54 -10.02
N GLU A 238 30.09 -8.22 -9.90
CA GLU A 238 29.72 -9.25 -10.87
C GLU A 238 29.13 -8.56 -12.11
N ASP A 239 29.25 -9.22 -13.28
CA ASP A 239 28.63 -8.73 -14.53
C ASP A 239 27.11 -8.56 -14.33
N GLY A 240 26.68 -7.32 -14.09
CA GLY A 240 25.28 -6.99 -13.87
C GLY A 240 25.08 -5.81 -12.91
N GLU A 241 23.82 -5.44 -12.70
CA GLU A 241 23.45 -4.41 -11.73
C GLU A 241 23.67 -4.97 -10.29
N PRO A 242 24.48 -4.31 -9.46
CA PRO A 242 24.74 -4.78 -8.09
C PRO A 242 23.45 -4.98 -7.28
N ALA A 243 23.33 -6.08 -6.55
CA ALA A 243 22.13 -6.45 -5.80
C ALA A 243 21.66 -5.34 -4.83
N TRP A 244 22.60 -4.56 -4.26
CA TRP A 244 22.26 -3.46 -3.37
C TRP A 244 21.57 -2.29 -4.07
N ILE A 245 21.81 -2.06 -5.38
CA ILE A 245 21.12 -1.05 -6.18
C ILE A 245 19.67 -1.48 -6.42
N VAL A 246 19.46 -2.76 -6.74
CA VAL A 246 18.11 -3.33 -6.86
C VAL A 246 17.36 -3.21 -5.53
N LEU A 247 18.01 -3.56 -4.43
CA LEU A 247 17.44 -3.40 -3.08
C LEU A 247 17.10 -1.93 -2.78
N THR A 248 17.98 -1.00 -3.08
CA THR A 248 17.74 0.45 -2.91
C THR A 248 16.51 0.90 -3.67
N ARG A 249 16.36 0.46 -4.92
CA ARG A 249 15.19 0.78 -5.74
C ARG A 249 13.89 0.20 -5.16
N MET A 250 13.93 -1.06 -4.72
CA MET A 250 12.78 -1.71 -4.08
C MET A 250 12.37 -1.01 -2.77
N LEU A 251 13.34 -0.63 -1.95
CA LEU A 251 13.10 0.06 -0.69
C LEU A 251 12.56 1.47 -0.90
N LEU A 252 13.04 2.18 -1.93
CA LEU A 252 12.55 3.50 -2.27
C LEU A 252 11.06 3.46 -2.68
N GLN A 253 10.61 2.38 -3.33
CA GLN A 253 9.19 2.16 -3.60
C GLN A 253 8.35 2.00 -2.33
N GLN A 254 8.94 1.62 -1.22
CA GLN A 254 8.30 1.50 0.11
C GLN A 254 8.55 2.73 1.00
N ASN A 255 8.88 3.88 0.42
CA ASN A 255 9.23 5.11 1.14
C ASN A 255 10.41 4.92 2.12
N ILE A 256 11.38 4.10 1.73
CA ILE A 256 12.61 3.84 2.51
C ILE A 256 13.80 4.28 1.66
N GLU A 257 14.59 5.21 2.19
CA GLU A 257 15.84 5.65 1.61
C GLU A 257 16.99 4.87 2.23
N LEU A 258 17.68 4.05 1.42
CA LEU A 258 18.86 3.32 1.86
C LEU A 258 20.11 4.18 1.62
N ARG A 259 20.81 4.58 2.71
CA ARG A 259 22.00 5.43 2.66
C ARG A 259 23.26 4.62 3.02
N PRO A 260 24.21 4.43 2.11
CA PRO A 260 25.46 3.78 2.45
C PRO A 260 26.29 4.67 3.36
N ILE A 261 26.84 4.07 4.44
CA ILE A 261 27.80 4.68 5.33
C ILE A 261 28.99 3.74 5.54
N ARG A 262 30.10 4.29 5.97
CA ARG A 262 31.27 3.51 6.38
C ARG A 262 31.46 3.65 7.88
N LEU A 263 31.29 2.56 8.61
CA LEU A 263 31.43 2.54 10.08
C LEU A 263 32.84 2.96 10.52
N ALA A 264 33.84 2.67 9.68
CA ALA A 264 35.22 3.09 9.93
C ALA A 264 35.42 4.61 9.97
N ASP A 265 34.59 5.38 9.26
CA ASP A 265 34.76 6.82 9.04
C ASP A 265 33.88 7.70 9.95
N ILE A 266 32.98 7.11 10.73
CA ILE A 266 32.03 7.83 11.59
C ILE A 266 32.28 7.57 13.08
N ASP A 267 31.89 8.50 13.93
CA ASP A 267 31.97 8.36 15.39
C ASP A 267 30.64 7.88 16.00
N ALA A 268 29.53 8.10 15.31
CA ALA A 268 28.19 7.65 15.72
C ALA A 268 27.29 7.47 14.49
N ILE A 269 26.28 6.61 14.61
CA ILE A 269 25.21 6.52 13.62
C ILE A 269 24.39 7.83 13.63
N PRO A 270 24.04 8.43 12.47
CA PRO A 270 23.28 9.66 12.40
C PRO A 270 21.99 9.63 13.24
N GLU A 271 21.59 10.77 13.77
CA GLU A 271 20.39 10.86 14.64
C GLU A 271 19.10 10.60 13.87
N ASP A 272 19.10 10.88 12.57
CA ASP A 272 17.96 10.67 11.66
C ASP A 272 17.85 9.22 11.14
N ALA A 273 18.67 8.29 11.68
CA ALA A 273 18.63 6.89 11.32
C ALA A 273 17.45 6.18 12.00
N GLU A 274 16.50 5.72 11.22
CA GLU A 274 15.42 4.86 11.68
C GLU A 274 15.80 3.37 11.66
N GLY A 275 16.85 3.02 10.93
CA GLY A 275 17.40 1.68 10.86
C GLY A 275 18.86 1.65 10.45
N LEU A 276 19.55 0.57 10.85
CA LEU A 276 20.90 0.24 10.39
C LEU A 276 20.89 -1.18 9.82
N ALA A 277 21.43 -1.35 8.61
CA ALA A 277 21.51 -2.62 7.92
C ALA A 277 22.96 -3.09 7.78
N LEU A 278 23.23 -4.33 8.19
CA LEU A 278 24.45 -5.07 7.93
C LEU A 278 24.08 -6.28 7.06
N ILE A 279 24.24 -6.13 5.74
CA ILE A 279 23.78 -7.15 4.78
C ILE A 279 24.97 -7.98 4.33
N GLY A 280 24.99 -9.25 4.70
CA GLY A 280 26.04 -10.20 4.35
C GLY A 280 27.44 -9.67 4.68
N PRO A 281 27.73 -9.22 5.92
CA PRO A 281 29.03 -8.65 6.22
C PRO A 281 30.13 -9.69 6.00
N ALA A 282 31.13 -9.32 5.21
CA ALA A 282 32.30 -10.11 4.94
C ALA A 282 33.46 -9.77 5.92
N TYR A 283 33.40 -8.58 6.49
CA TYR A 283 34.41 -8.07 7.43
C TYR A 283 33.80 -7.85 8.81
N ASP A 284 34.46 -8.37 9.83
CA ASP A 284 34.00 -8.24 11.21
C ASP A 284 34.09 -6.80 11.72
N LEU A 285 33.42 -6.52 12.81
CA LEU A 285 33.44 -5.24 13.50
C LEU A 285 34.65 -5.16 14.44
N ASN A 286 35.33 -4.04 14.45
CA ASN A 286 36.34 -3.77 15.47
C ASN A 286 35.69 -3.22 16.76
N GLU A 287 36.46 -3.04 17.83
CA GLU A 287 35.96 -2.58 19.13
C GLU A 287 35.26 -1.21 19.07
N ARG A 288 35.78 -0.28 18.24
CA ARG A 288 35.17 1.04 18.06
C ARG A 288 33.83 0.92 17.35
N GLU A 289 33.78 0.14 16.32
CA GLU A 289 32.52 -0.07 15.53
C GLU A 289 31.47 -0.81 16.36
N LEU A 290 31.89 -1.77 17.19
CA LEU A 290 30.99 -2.42 18.15
C LEU A 290 30.40 -1.42 19.14
N LYS A 291 31.23 -0.48 19.62
CA LYS A 291 30.76 0.58 20.51
C LYS A 291 29.73 1.45 19.81
N ILE A 292 29.99 1.88 18.57
CA ILE A 292 29.02 2.65 17.75
C ILE A 292 27.72 1.87 17.58
N LEU A 293 27.79 0.58 17.28
CA LEU A 293 26.62 -0.28 17.12
C LEU A 293 25.83 -0.44 18.42
N THR A 294 26.52 -0.60 19.54
CA THR A 294 25.89 -0.71 20.85
C THR A 294 25.19 0.60 21.26
N GLU A 295 25.86 1.74 21.10
CA GLU A 295 25.30 3.06 21.38
C GLU A 295 24.09 3.36 20.49
N TYR A 296 24.08 2.91 19.24
CA TYR A 296 22.92 3.00 18.37
C TYR A 296 21.77 2.11 18.85
N TRP A 297 22.05 0.85 19.20
CA TRP A 297 21.04 -0.10 19.65
C TRP A 297 20.36 0.32 20.96
N ASP A 298 21.09 0.99 21.84
CA ASP A 298 20.58 1.49 23.12
C ASP A 298 19.68 2.74 22.99
N ARG A 299 19.50 3.29 21.77
CA ARG A 299 18.55 4.39 21.53
C ARG A 299 17.11 3.91 21.71
N GLN A 300 16.20 4.83 22.09
CA GLN A 300 14.77 4.52 22.26
C GLN A 300 14.12 3.99 20.98
N GLN A 301 14.57 4.49 19.82
CA GLN A 301 14.09 4.07 18.51
C GLN A 301 15.29 3.62 17.69
N SER A 302 15.51 2.33 17.66
CA SER A 302 16.56 1.71 16.86
C SER A 302 16.03 0.45 16.21
N ALA A 303 16.47 0.17 15.00
CA ALA A 303 16.19 -1.06 14.29
C ALA A 303 17.47 -1.58 13.64
N LEU A 304 17.77 -2.86 13.81
CA LEU A 304 18.89 -3.52 13.19
C LEU A 304 18.40 -4.63 12.25
N LEU A 305 18.84 -4.55 11.00
CA LEU A 305 18.70 -5.63 10.03
C LEU A 305 20.07 -6.26 9.80
N ILE A 306 20.23 -7.50 10.23
CA ILE A 306 21.50 -8.22 10.08
C ILE A 306 21.23 -9.52 9.32
N THR A 307 21.90 -9.70 8.18
CA THR A 307 21.92 -10.98 7.48
C THR A 307 23.32 -11.56 7.61
N LEU A 308 23.42 -12.83 7.97
CA LEU A 308 24.70 -13.48 8.25
C LEU A 308 25.02 -14.53 7.18
N ASP A 309 26.24 -14.47 6.65
CA ASP A 309 26.81 -15.58 5.92
C ASP A 309 27.45 -16.55 6.96
N PRO A 310 27.01 -17.82 7.02
CA PRO A 310 27.57 -18.80 7.95
C PRO A 310 29.05 -19.06 7.73
N THR A 311 29.57 -18.77 6.52
CA THR A 311 31.00 -18.99 6.18
C THR A 311 31.89 -17.83 6.58
N ALA A 312 31.32 -16.66 6.88
CA ALA A 312 32.09 -15.48 7.31
C ALA A 312 32.53 -15.59 8.78
N GLN A 313 33.76 -15.19 9.01
CA GLN A 313 34.36 -15.13 10.36
C GLN A 313 34.01 -13.78 11.01
N LEU A 314 32.94 -13.75 11.78
CA LEU A 314 32.36 -12.55 12.39
C LEU A 314 32.24 -12.73 13.90
N ASP A 315 33.37 -12.95 14.56
CA ASP A 315 33.41 -13.32 15.97
C ASP A 315 32.87 -12.19 16.87
N ASN A 316 33.26 -10.96 16.61
CA ASN A 316 32.80 -9.79 17.36
C ASN A 316 31.32 -9.52 17.17
N LEU A 317 30.83 -9.60 15.94
CA LEU A 317 29.39 -9.46 15.65
C LEU A 317 28.58 -10.58 16.32
N ARG A 318 29.08 -11.81 16.33
CA ARG A 318 28.45 -12.94 17.04
C ARG A 318 28.45 -12.76 18.56
N ILE A 319 29.49 -12.17 19.14
CA ILE A 319 29.54 -11.82 20.57
C ILE A 319 28.50 -10.75 20.87
N PHE A 320 28.40 -9.72 20.03
CA PHE A 320 27.37 -8.68 20.15
C PHE A 320 25.96 -9.28 20.13
N LEU A 321 25.62 -10.09 19.14
CA LEU A 321 24.31 -10.74 19.06
C LEU A 321 24.00 -11.60 20.29
N ARG A 322 25.02 -12.33 20.79
CA ARG A 322 24.89 -13.18 21.99
C ARG A 322 24.58 -12.37 23.25
N SER A 323 25.13 -11.15 23.37
CA SER A 323 24.83 -10.28 24.50
C SER A 323 23.35 -9.86 24.57
N TYR A 324 22.66 -9.87 23.43
CA TYR A 324 21.23 -9.63 23.33
C TYR A 324 20.38 -10.91 23.18
N GLY A 325 20.95 -12.06 23.54
CA GLY A 325 20.23 -13.34 23.59
C GLY A 325 20.11 -14.05 22.23
N ILE A 326 20.77 -13.56 21.18
CA ILE A 326 20.73 -14.18 19.85
C ILE A 326 22.04 -14.94 19.62
N THR A 327 21.98 -16.26 19.48
CA THR A 327 23.13 -17.09 19.16
C THR A 327 23.04 -17.56 17.71
N ALA A 328 23.84 -16.96 16.83
CA ALA A 328 24.06 -17.46 15.48
C ALA A 328 25.03 -18.63 15.53
N ARG A 329 24.55 -19.83 15.22
CA ARG A 329 25.39 -21.03 15.23
C ARG A 329 26.33 -21.07 14.03
N ASN A 330 27.48 -21.69 14.19
CA ASN A 330 28.42 -21.93 13.10
C ASN A 330 28.11 -23.28 12.44
N ASP A 331 26.85 -23.46 12.03
CA ASP A 331 26.33 -24.65 11.36
C ASP A 331 25.79 -24.28 9.97
N ARG A 332 25.42 -25.28 9.20
CA ARG A 332 24.85 -25.12 7.89
C ARG A 332 23.57 -25.93 7.78
N ILE A 333 22.48 -25.25 7.45
CA ILE A 333 21.22 -25.90 7.16
C ILE A 333 21.27 -26.48 5.75
N ILE A 334 20.93 -27.75 5.62
CA ILE A 334 20.87 -28.45 4.34
C ILE A 334 19.52 -29.15 4.18
N THR A 335 19.05 -29.24 2.96
CA THR A 335 17.88 -30.05 2.59
C THR A 335 18.36 -31.26 1.77
N VAL A 336 17.90 -32.46 2.14
CA VAL A 336 18.19 -33.67 1.38
C VAL A 336 16.95 -34.03 0.57
N LYS A 337 17.04 -34.01 -0.76
CA LYS A 337 15.95 -34.38 -1.68
C LYS A 337 16.47 -35.39 -2.69
N ASN A 338 15.82 -36.53 -2.77
CA ASN A 338 16.22 -37.65 -3.68
C ASN A 338 17.71 -38.07 -3.53
N GLY A 339 18.24 -38.05 -2.31
CA GLY A 339 19.65 -38.38 -2.04
C GLY A 339 20.67 -37.28 -2.41
N GLN A 340 20.22 -36.13 -2.90
CA GLN A 340 21.06 -34.96 -3.16
C GLN A 340 20.94 -33.95 -2.04
N THR A 341 22.08 -33.40 -1.63
CA THR A 341 22.15 -32.33 -0.64
C THR A 341 22.02 -30.99 -1.34
N LEU A 342 21.03 -30.21 -0.91
CA LEU A 342 20.74 -28.87 -1.42
C LEU A 342 20.99 -27.85 -0.31
N SER A 343 21.58 -26.70 -0.69
CA SER A 343 21.75 -25.54 0.22
C SER A 343 20.47 -24.73 0.38
N ASN A 344 19.53 -24.88 -0.56
CA ASN A 344 18.27 -24.14 -0.52
C ASN A 344 17.36 -24.68 0.58
N VAL A 345 16.91 -23.79 1.45
CA VAL A 345 16.08 -24.14 2.61
C VAL A 345 14.65 -23.69 2.35
N GLN A 346 13.73 -24.66 2.32
CA GLN A 346 12.32 -24.36 2.30
C GLN A 346 11.86 -24.07 3.74
N SER A 347 11.24 -22.92 3.95
CA SER A 347 10.75 -22.46 5.24
C SER A 347 9.29 -22.00 5.17
N ILE A 348 8.67 -21.86 6.34
CA ILE A 348 7.31 -21.35 6.47
C ILE A 348 7.34 -20.24 7.53
N PHE A 349 6.78 -19.09 7.20
CA PHE A 349 6.66 -18.00 8.18
C PHE A 349 5.74 -18.38 9.33
N SER A 350 6.21 -18.16 10.56
CA SER A 350 5.40 -18.38 11.77
C SER A 350 4.17 -17.46 11.79
N ARG A 351 3.03 -17.98 12.23
CA ARG A 351 1.80 -17.20 12.42
C ARG A 351 1.76 -16.46 13.75
N GLY A 352 2.65 -16.78 14.69
CA GLY A 352 2.64 -16.21 16.03
C GLY A 352 3.35 -14.88 16.19
N ALA A 353 4.15 -14.45 15.20
CA ALA A 353 4.87 -13.19 15.26
C ALA A 353 4.07 -12.07 14.56
N GLU A 354 3.87 -10.95 15.24
CA GLU A 354 3.12 -9.81 14.72
C GLU A 354 3.76 -9.27 13.43
N ILE A 355 5.09 -9.18 13.40
CA ILE A 355 5.87 -8.75 12.22
C ILE A 355 5.61 -9.63 10.98
N ASN A 356 5.25 -10.90 11.18
CA ASN A 356 4.96 -11.86 10.12
C ASN A 356 3.47 -12.04 9.85
N SER A 357 2.60 -11.20 10.39
CA SER A 357 1.15 -11.41 10.33
C SER A 357 0.62 -11.56 8.90
N SER A 358 1.18 -10.81 7.92
CA SER A 358 0.82 -10.89 6.51
C SER A 358 1.45 -12.09 5.76
N LEU A 359 2.55 -12.62 6.29
CA LEU A 359 3.30 -13.73 5.71
C LEU A 359 3.00 -15.07 6.40
N GLY A 360 2.33 -15.05 7.56
CA GLY A 360 2.09 -16.20 8.39
C GLY A 360 1.47 -17.40 7.65
N GLY A 361 2.18 -18.51 7.66
CA GLY A 361 1.81 -19.74 6.95
C GLY A 361 2.18 -19.78 5.47
N LYS A 362 2.73 -18.69 4.89
CA LYS A 362 3.29 -18.72 3.52
C LYS A 362 4.64 -19.42 3.53
N SER A 363 4.89 -20.23 2.51
CA SER A 363 6.21 -20.86 2.31
C SER A 363 7.14 -19.93 1.55
N THR A 364 8.42 -20.01 1.88
CA THR A 364 9.50 -19.34 1.16
C THR A 364 10.67 -20.28 0.96
N VAL A 365 11.53 -19.95 0.02
CA VAL A 365 12.78 -20.66 -0.20
C VAL A 365 13.92 -19.67 0.00
N PHE A 366 14.80 -19.96 0.92
CA PHE A 366 16.08 -19.26 1.04
C PHE A 366 17.10 -19.96 0.15
N GLU A 367 17.54 -19.25 -0.87
CA GLU A 367 18.58 -19.74 -1.77
C GLU A 367 19.94 -19.41 -1.19
N GLY A 368 20.85 -20.39 -1.26
CA GLY A 368 22.21 -20.25 -0.73
C GLY A 368 22.40 -20.87 0.65
N VAL A 369 23.43 -20.40 1.36
CA VAL A 369 23.86 -20.97 2.63
C VAL A 369 23.14 -20.28 3.79
N SER A 370 22.57 -21.07 4.69
CA SER A 370 21.86 -20.57 5.87
C SER A 370 22.39 -21.25 7.13
N CYS A 371 22.41 -20.54 8.26
CA CYS A 371 22.73 -21.09 9.58
C CYS A 371 21.51 -21.08 10.50
N SER A 372 21.59 -21.84 11.59
CA SER A 372 20.58 -21.82 12.62
C SER A 372 20.78 -20.65 13.60
N LEU A 373 19.67 -20.05 14.03
CA LEU A 373 19.65 -19.04 15.07
C LEU A 373 18.94 -19.58 16.30
N GLU A 374 19.53 -19.39 17.45
CA GLU A 374 18.91 -19.68 18.75
C GLU A 374 18.63 -18.35 19.46
N VAL A 375 17.37 -18.15 19.83
CA VAL A 375 16.95 -16.97 20.59
C VAL A 375 16.65 -17.43 22.01
N ARG A 376 17.26 -16.78 23.01
CA ARG A 376 16.95 -17.01 24.42
C ARG A 376 15.83 -16.06 24.83
N GLU A 377 14.76 -16.65 25.35
CA GLU A 377 13.66 -15.91 25.98
C GLU A 377 14.10 -15.36 27.36
#